data_a23ca837e9a13f9006746f94ab84541b
#
_entry.id   a23ca837e9a13f9006746f94ab84541b
#
_cell.length_a   1.000
_cell.length_b   1.000
_cell.length_c   1.000
_cell.angle_alpha   90.00
_cell.angle_beta   90.00
_cell.angle_gamma   90.00
#
_symmetry.space_group_name_H-M   'P 1'
#
loop_
_entity.id
_entity.type
_entity.pdbx_description
1 polymer ?
#
loop_
_entity_poly.entity_id
_entity_poly.type
_entity_poly.pdbx_seq_one_letter_code
_entity_poly.pdbx_strand_id
1 'polypeptide(L)'
;LGVRRVLETHGHWDHIQAVPELREAGYSVGVTAEDAAMLDSYDEIIDDDTTIAVGRLTLRTIHTPGHTPGSMCFVVEGKPLLFSGDTLFPGGPGNTSFEGGDFDTIIESLDRRLFAPLAADTIVMPGHGDDTTIGAESPHLQEWVDRGW
;
A
#
# COMPACT_ATOMS: atom_id res chain seq x y z
N LEU A 1 -3.02 9.23 -22.70
CA LEU A 1 -3.32 8.20 -21.68
C LEU A 1 -4.75 8.46 -21.20
N GLY A 2 -5.64 7.47 -21.36
CA GLY A 2 -7.01 7.57 -20.87
C GLY A 2 -7.10 7.02 -19.44
N VAL A 3 -6.46 7.69 -18.46
CA VAL A 3 -6.62 7.32 -17.04
C VAL A 3 -8.08 7.51 -16.65
N ARG A 4 -8.68 6.52 -16.01
CA ARG A 4 -10.09 6.53 -15.60
C ARG A 4 -10.32 5.98 -14.20
N ARG A 5 -9.28 5.53 -13.52
CA ARG A 5 -9.36 4.81 -12.25
C ARG A 5 -8.31 5.33 -11.28
N VAL A 6 -8.71 5.49 -10.05
CA VAL A 6 -7.88 5.79 -8.89
C VAL A 6 -7.89 4.56 -8.00
N LEU A 7 -6.74 4.18 -7.50
CA LEU A 7 -6.57 3.05 -6.58
C LEU A 7 -5.97 3.61 -5.30
N GLU A 8 -6.74 3.60 -4.22
CA GLU A 8 -6.26 4.06 -2.93
C GLU A 8 -5.43 2.96 -2.27
N THR A 9 -4.28 3.34 -1.75
CA THR A 9 -3.45 2.42 -0.95
C THR A 9 -4.04 2.21 0.43
N HIS A 10 -4.70 3.23 0.99
CA HIS A 10 -5.38 3.20 2.28
C HIS A 10 -6.24 4.45 2.48
N GLY A 11 -7.05 4.48 3.54
CA GLY A 11 -8.08 5.48 3.75
C GLY A 11 -7.67 6.72 4.55
N HIS A 12 -6.39 6.97 4.88
CA HIS A 12 -6.03 8.17 5.61
C HIS A 12 -6.26 9.44 4.79
N TRP A 13 -6.65 10.52 5.48
CA TRP A 13 -7.14 11.76 4.89
C TRP A 13 -6.22 12.39 3.85
N ASP A 14 -4.91 12.33 4.05
CA ASP A 14 -3.89 12.90 3.16
C ASP A 14 -3.73 12.11 1.85
N HIS A 15 -4.24 10.88 1.78
CA HIS A 15 -4.31 10.08 0.57
C HIS A 15 -5.64 10.22 -0.16
N ILE A 16 -6.75 10.40 0.57
CA ILE A 16 -8.09 10.39 0.00
C ILE A 16 -8.72 11.79 -0.21
N GLN A 17 -8.07 12.88 0.20
CA GLN A 17 -8.67 14.21 0.15
C GLN A 17 -9.05 14.67 -1.26
N ALA A 18 -8.42 14.16 -2.31
CA ALA A 18 -8.75 14.48 -3.70
C ALA A 18 -9.89 13.61 -4.28
N VAL A 19 -10.34 12.59 -3.56
CA VAL A 19 -11.37 11.64 -4.04
C VAL A 19 -12.65 12.34 -4.52
N PRO A 20 -13.25 13.28 -3.78
CA PRO A 20 -14.48 13.95 -4.25
C PRO A 20 -14.30 14.64 -5.61
N GLU A 21 -13.21 15.40 -5.77
CA GLU A 21 -12.91 16.13 -7.01
C GLU A 21 -12.62 15.17 -8.18
N LEU A 22 -11.90 14.09 -7.92
CA LEU A 22 -11.61 13.08 -8.94
C LEU A 22 -12.86 12.36 -9.41
N ARG A 23 -13.78 12.04 -8.50
CA ARG A 23 -15.08 11.43 -8.85
C ARG A 23 -15.97 12.39 -9.64
N GLU A 24 -16.03 13.66 -9.27
CA GLU A 24 -16.73 14.70 -10.06
C GLU A 24 -16.13 14.82 -11.47
N ALA A 25 -14.82 14.63 -11.62
CA ALA A 25 -14.14 14.61 -12.92
C ALA A 25 -14.37 13.32 -13.71
N GLY A 26 -15.10 12.34 -13.17
CA GLY A 26 -15.48 11.09 -13.84
C GLY A 26 -14.49 9.95 -13.69
N TYR A 27 -13.60 10.00 -12.70
CA TYR A 27 -12.74 8.88 -12.33
C TYR A 27 -13.47 7.95 -11.36
N SER A 28 -13.33 6.64 -11.54
CA SER A 28 -13.74 5.65 -10.53
C SER A 28 -12.67 5.52 -9.45
N VAL A 29 -13.09 5.32 -8.20
CA VAL A 29 -12.21 5.17 -7.05
C VAL A 29 -12.39 3.81 -6.43
N GLY A 30 -11.29 3.08 -6.28
CA GLY A 30 -11.22 1.79 -5.61
C GLY A 30 -10.48 1.88 -4.28
N VAL A 31 -11.00 1.20 -3.26
CA VAL A 31 -10.44 1.10 -1.91
C VAL A 31 -10.71 -0.30 -1.36
N THR A 32 -9.98 -0.74 -0.35
CA THR A 32 -10.28 -1.99 0.37
C THR A 32 -11.56 -1.87 1.18
N ALA A 33 -12.21 -3.01 1.47
CA ALA A 33 -13.43 -3.03 2.26
C ALA A 33 -13.22 -2.51 3.69
N GLU A 34 -12.05 -2.79 4.26
CA GLU A 34 -11.66 -2.41 5.62
C GLU A 34 -11.51 -0.90 5.77
N ASP A 35 -10.98 -0.22 4.75
CA ASP A 35 -10.78 1.24 4.77
C ASP A 35 -11.94 2.03 4.12
N ALA A 36 -12.90 1.34 3.52
CA ALA A 36 -14.01 1.99 2.79
C ALA A 36 -14.81 2.99 3.65
N ALA A 37 -14.91 2.74 4.96
CA ALA A 37 -15.61 3.63 5.89
C ALA A 37 -14.86 4.95 6.16
N MET A 38 -13.59 5.06 5.77
CA MET A 38 -12.80 6.28 5.89
C MET A 38 -13.08 7.26 4.73
N LEU A 39 -13.71 6.80 3.65
CA LEU A 39 -14.05 7.60 2.48
C LEU A 39 -15.52 7.99 2.52
N ASP A 40 -15.84 9.24 2.16
CA ASP A 40 -17.24 9.69 1.98
C ASP A 40 -17.94 8.92 0.84
N SER A 41 -17.18 8.49 -0.16
CA SER A 41 -17.69 7.72 -1.29
C SER A 41 -16.58 7.05 -2.09
N TYR A 42 -16.88 5.89 -2.66
CA TYR A 42 -16.02 5.12 -3.56
C TYR A 42 -16.89 4.37 -4.58
N ASP A 43 -16.26 3.73 -5.57
CA ASP A 43 -16.98 3.04 -6.65
C ASP A 43 -16.79 1.54 -6.64
N GLU A 44 -15.66 1.05 -6.13
CA GLU A 44 -15.34 -0.38 -6.14
C GLU A 44 -14.50 -0.80 -4.92
N ILE A 45 -14.61 -2.06 -4.56
CA ILE A 45 -13.76 -2.69 -3.57
C ILE A 45 -12.56 -3.35 -4.29
N ILE A 46 -11.37 -3.14 -3.73
CA ILE A 46 -10.14 -3.77 -4.18
C ILE A 46 -9.87 -4.96 -3.25
N ASP A 47 -9.88 -6.16 -3.83
CA ASP A 47 -9.59 -7.39 -3.10
C ASP A 47 -8.08 -7.71 -3.11
N ASP A 48 -7.64 -8.51 -2.13
CA ASP A 48 -6.29 -9.06 -2.06
C ASP A 48 -6.01 -10.03 -3.21
N ASP A 49 -4.75 -10.14 -3.60
CA ASP A 49 -4.23 -11.07 -4.60
C ASP A 49 -5.00 -11.06 -5.94
N THR A 50 -5.48 -9.89 -6.32
CA THR A 50 -6.13 -9.67 -7.62
C THR A 50 -5.24 -8.92 -8.59
N THR A 51 -5.60 -8.90 -9.86
CA THR A 51 -4.84 -8.22 -10.90
C THR A 51 -5.64 -7.10 -11.54
N ILE A 52 -4.97 -5.97 -11.76
CA ILE A 52 -5.55 -4.75 -12.34
C ILE A 52 -4.74 -4.36 -13.58
N ALA A 53 -5.40 -4.29 -14.74
CA ALA A 53 -4.75 -3.87 -15.98
C ALA A 53 -4.57 -2.35 -16.03
N VAL A 54 -3.35 -1.89 -16.30
CA VAL A 54 -3.00 -0.47 -16.49
C VAL A 54 -2.28 -0.32 -17.83
N GLY A 55 -3.02 -0.11 -18.89
CA GLY A 55 -2.48 -0.08 -20.23
C GLY A 55 -1.87 -1.42 -20.64
N ARG A 56 -0.54 -1.50 -20.77
CA ARG A 56 0.20 -2.74 -21.07
C ARG A 56 0.82 -3.38 -19.81
N LEU A 57 0.63 -2.77 -18.67
CA LEU A 57 1.12 -3.29 -17.39
C LEU A 57 -0.01 -3.97 -16.63
N THR A 58 0.37 -4.84 -15.74
CA THR A 58 -0.52 -5.47 -14.77
C THR A 58 -0.02 -5.13 -13.38
N LEU A 59 -0.90 -4.64 -12.52
CA LEU A 59 -0.66 -4.52 -11.10
C LEU A 59 -1.27 -5.73 -10.40
N ARG A 60 -0.58 -6.31 -9.44
CA ARG A 60 -1.14 -7.27 -8.50
C ARG A 60 -1.26 -6.61 -7.13
N THR A 61 -2.41 -6.79 -6.50
CA THR A 61 -2.71 -6.28 -5.17
C THR A 61 -2.12 -7.19 -4.10
N ILE A 62 -1.60 -6.59 -3.03
CA ILE A 62 -1.09 -7.29 -1.86
C ILE A 62 -1.63 -6.59 -0.63
N HIS A 63 -2.58 -7.20 0.07
CA HIS A 63 -3.11 -6.66 1.33
C HIS A 63 -2.04 -6.72 2.41
N THR A 64 -1.73 -5.58 3.00
CA THR A 64 -0.65 -5.39 3.98
C THR A 64 -1.16 -4.58 5.18
N PRO A 65 -2.10 -5.15 5.97
CA PRO A 65 -2.68 -4.44 7.10
C PRO A 65 -1.64 -4.09 8.17
N GLY A 66 -1.96 -3.08 8.98
CA GLY A 66 -1.18 -2.68 10.14
C GLY A 66 -0.95 -1.18 10.26
N HIS A 67 -0.69 -0.45 9.16
CA HIS A 67 -0.78 1.02 9.16
C HIS A 67 -2.25 1.46 9.22
N THR A 68 -3.08 0.88 8.36
CA THR A 68 -4.53 0.80 8.48
C THR A 68 -4.98 -0.65 8.33
N PRO A 69 -6.22 -0.99 8.73
CA PRO A 69 -6.75 -2.33 8.49
C PRO A 69 -6.82 -2.71 7.00
N GLY A 70 -7.02 -1.71 6.12
CA GLY A 70 -7.19 -1.90 4.70
C GLY A 70 -5.96 -1.56 3.84
N SER A 71 -4.79 -1.34 4.44
CA SER A 71 -3.57 -0.99 3.69
C SER A 71 -3.29 -2.00 2.57
N MET A 72 -3.05 -1.49 1.37
CA MET A 72 -2.85 -2.25 0.14
C MET A 72 -1.60 -1.78 -0.59
N CYS A 73 -0.73 -2.71 -0.94
CA CYS A 73 0.39 -2.48 -1.84
C CYS A 73 0.04 -2.94 -3.26
N PHE A 74 0.69 -2.33 -4.26
CA PHE A 74 0.53 -2.68 -5.67
C PHE A 74 1.89 -3.01 -6.28
N VAL A 75 2.10 -4.28 -6.67
CA VAL A 75 3.31 -4.70 -7.37
C VAL A 75 3.09 -4.72 -8.87
N VAL A 76 4.04 -4.20 -9.65
CA VAL A 76 3.99 -4.25 -11.11
C VAL A 76 4.49 -5.61 -11.57
N GLU A 77 3.61 -6.45 -12.11
CA GLU A 77 3.99 -7.80 -12.57
C GLU A 77 5.10 -7.76 -13.61
N GLY A 78 6.10 -8.62 -13.43
CA GLY A 78 7.26 -8.71 -14.31
C GLY A 78 8.21 -7.50 -14.24
N LYS A 79 8.07 -6.64 -13.23
CA LYS A 79 8.97 -5.53 -12.93
C LYS A 79 9.33 -5.53 -11.45
N PRO A 80 10.56 -5.15 -11.08
CA PRO A 80 10.94 -5.01 -9.68
C PRO A 80 10.45 -3.66 -9.13
N LEU A 81 9.13 -3.47 -9.06
CA LEU A 81 8.52 -2.20 -8.63
C LEU A 81 7.27 -2.44 -7.79
N LEU A 82 7.24 -1.85 -6.61
CA LEU A 82 6.17 -1.89 -5.63
C LEU A 82 5.75 -0.47 -5.23
N PHE A 83 4.47 -0.17 -5.28
CA PHE A 83 3.86 0.98 -4.62
C PHE A 83 3.36 0.52 -3.25
N SER A 84 4.01 0.97 -2.18
CA SER A 84 3.73 0.45 -0.83
C SER A 84 2.72 1.28 -0.04
N GLY A 85 2.31 2.44 -0.54
CA GLY A 85 1.59 3.39 0.31
C GLY A 85 2.37 3.60 1.60
N ASP A 86 1.69 3.55 2.73
CA ASP A 86 2.29 3.79 4.04
C ASP A 86 2.64 2.49 4.80
N THR A 87 2.92 1.41 4.06
CA THR A 87 3.32 0.13 4.67
C THR A 87 4.82 0.06 4.95
N LEU A 88 5.68 0.46 4.00
CA LEU A 88 7.14 0.36 4.11
C LEU A 88 7.81 1.64 3.62
N PHE A 89 8.68 2.19 4.45
CA PHE A 89 9.50 3.36 4.19
C PHE A 89 11.00 3.05 4.35
N PRO A 90 11.89 3.92 3.86
CA PRO A 90 13.30 3.85 4.25
C PRO A 90 13.45 3.88 5.78
N GLY A 91 14.02 2.82 6.34
CA GLY A 91 14.33 2.72 7.77
C GLY A 91 13.20 2.25 8.68
N GLY A 92 12.03 1.87 8.14
CA GLY A 92 11.00 1.30 9.00
C GLY A 92 9.61 1.11 8.40
N PRO A 93 8.72 0.49 9.18
CA PRO A 93 7.30 0.39 8.85
C PRO A 93 6.60 1.75 8.94
N GLY A 94 5.42 1.84 8.34
CA GLY A 94 4.50 2.96 8.55
C GLY A 94 4.05 3.09 10.00
N ASN A 95 3.63 4.30 10.37
CA ASN A 95 3.15 4.58 11.72
C ASN A 95 1.88 3.79 12.04
N THR A 96 1.87 3.09 13.17
CA THR A 96 0.75 2.27 13.65
C THR A 96 0.03 2.85 14.86
N SER A 97 0.32 4.10 15.24
CA SER A 97 -0.28 4.76 16.42
C SER A 97 -1.66 5.38 16.16
N PHE A 98 -2.10 5.43 14.91
CA PHE A 98 -3.44 5.92 14.54
C PHE A 98 -4.53 4.86 14.82
N GLU A 99 -5.78 5.30 14.83
CA GLU A 99 -6.93 4.40 14.99
C GLU A 99 -6.92 3.30 13.92
N GLY A 100 -7.03 2.05 14.33
CA GLY A 100 -6.96 0.88 13.45
C GLY A 100 -5.54 0.41 13.15
N GLY A 101 -4.50 1.15 13.55
CA GLY A 101 -3.11 0.73 13.42
C GLY A 101 -2.73 -0.37 14.40
N ASP A 102 -1.86 -1.30 13.95
CA ASP A 102 -1.38 -2.43 14.75
C ASP A 102 0.06 -2.80 14.34
N PHE A 103 0.98 -2.69 15.31
CA PHE A 103 2.41 -2.90 15.03
C PHE A 103 2.74 -4.36 14.70
N ASP A 104 2.19 -5.31 15.46
CA ASP A 104 2.47 -6.72 15.22
C ASP A 104 1.95 -7.15 13.84
N THR A 105 0.80 -6.63 13.45
CA THR A 105 0.20 -6.89 12.14
C THR A 105 1.02 -6.30 11.00
N ILE A 106 1.56 -5.07 11.12
CA ILE A 106 2.39 -4.50 10.03
C ILE A 106 3.71 -5.26 9.88
N ILE A 107 4.30 -5.69 10.99
CA ILE A 107 5.50 -6.53 10.97
C ILE A 107 5.23 -7.87 10.27
N GLU A 108 4.11 -8.52 10.56
CA GLU A 108 3.72 -9.75 9.86
C GLU A 108 3.47 -9.51 8.37
N SER A 109 2.83 -8.40 8.02
CA SER A 109 2.62 -7.98 6.63
C SER A 109 3.94 -7.79 5.89
N LEU A 110 4.88 -7.08 6.48
CA LEU A 110 6.21 -6.86 5.91
C LEU A 110 6.96 -8.18 5.70
N ASP A 111 7.04 -9.03 6.73
CA ASP A 111 7.77 -10.29 6.66
C ASP A 111 7.19 -11.22 5.59
N ARG A 112 5.89 -11.53 5.71
CA ARG A 112 5.26 -12.59 4.93
C ARG A 112 4.78 -12.16 3.56
N ARG A 113 4.35 -10.91 3.43
CA ARG A 113 3.69 -10.43 2.20
C ARG A 113 4.65 -9.67 1.29
N LEU A 114 5.71 -9.04 1.83
CA LEU A 114 6.66 -8.26 1.05
C LEU A 114 8.06 -8.89 1.03
N PHE A 115 8.68 -9.13 2.18
CA PHE A 115 10.09 -9.54 2.24
C PHE A 115 10.31 -10.98 1.79
N ALA A 116 9.43 -11.91 2.17
CA ALA A 116 9.56 -13.30 1.77
C ALA A 116 9.32 -13.54 0.27
N PRO A 117 8.28 -12.95 -0.38
CA PRO A 117 7.98 -13.26 -1.78
C PRO A 117 8.64 -12.34 -2.80
N LEU A 118 9.05 -11.10 -2.44
CA LEU A 118 9.58 -10.14 -3.40
C LEU A 118 11.10 -10.19 -3.48
N ALA A 119 11.64 -9.98 -4.68
CA ALA A 119 13.08 -9.96 -4.90
C ALA A 119 13.74 -8.74 -4.22
N ALA A 120 14.99 -8.91 -3.76
CA ALA A 120 15.73 -7.89 -3.03
C ALA A 120 15.93 -6.58 -3.82
N ASP A 121 16.00 -6.65 -5.15
CA ASP A 121 16.13 -5.49 -6.05
C ASP A 121 14.80 -4.80 -6.36
N THR A 122 13.68 -5.23 -5.76
CA THR A 122 12.40 -4.57 -5.94
C THR A 122 12.45 -3.17 -5.32
N ILE A 123 12.25 -2.16 -6.16
CA ILE A 123 12.14 -0.76 -5.76
C ILE A 123 10.80 -0.58 -5.05
N VAL A 124 10.83 0.05 -3.90
CA VAL A 124 9.67 0.39 -3.08
C VAL A 124 9.43 1.90 -3.17
N MET A 125 8.27 2.28 -3.67
CA MET A 125 7.81 3.67 -3.75
C MET A 125 6.73 3.89 -2.69
N PRO A 126 7.08 4.51 -1.54
CA PRO A 126 6.13 4.76 -0.46
C PRO A 126 5.19 5.94 -0.76
N GLY A 127 4.20 6.15 0.09
CA GLY A 127 3.27 7.27 -0.01
C GLY A 127 3.93 8.62 0.26
N HIS A 128 5.02 8.64 1.03
CA HIS A 128 5.78 9.83 1.41
C HIS A 128 7.28 9.57 1.36
N GLY A 129 8.07 10.62 1.16
CA GLY A 129 9.53 10.60 1.26
C GLY A 129 10.22 9.92 0.07
N ASP A 130 11.39 9.35 0.35
CA ASP A 130 12.26 8.76 -0.67
C ASP A 130 11.93 7.29 -0.93
N ASP A 131 12.32 6.80 -2.12
CA ASP A 131 12.25 5.40 -2.48
C ASP A 131 13.28 4.56 -1.71
N THR A 132 13.00 3.25 -1.58
CA THR A 132 13.94 2.27 -1.03
C THR A 132 13.88 0.96 -1.84
N THR A 133 14.43 -0.12 -1.31
CA THR A 133 14.32 -1.47 -1.91
C THR A 133 14.01 -2.51 -0.84
N ILE A 134 13.42 -3.62 -1.26
CA ILE A 134 13.18 -4.77 -0.37
C ILE A 134 14.48 -5.23 0.27
N GLY A 135 15.58 -5.29 -0.49
CA GLY A 135 16.89 -5.74 0.02
C GLY A 135 17.56 -4.77 0.97
N ALA A 136 17.26 -3.47 0.90
CA ALA A 136 17.76 -2.49 1.86
C ALA A 136 17.05 -2.61 3.21
N GLU A 137 15.76 -2.89 3.21
CA GLU A 137 14.92 -2.83 4.40
C GLU A 137 14.75 -4.19 5.11
N SER A 138 14.61 -5.29 4.36
CA SER A 138 14.33 -6.61 4.94
C SER A 138 15.35 -7.09 6.00
N PRO A 139 16.67 -6.76 5.93
CA PRO A 139 17.60 -7.16 6.97
C PRO A 139 17.36 -6.51 8.34
N HIS A 140 16.62 -5.40 8.37
CA HIS A 140 16.36 -4.59 9.58
C HIS A 140 15.07 -4.95 10.32
N LEU A 141 14.29 -5.91 9.81
CA LEU A 141 12.98 -6.28 10.41
C LEU A 141 13.10 -6.59 11.91
N GLN A 142 14.12 -7.36 12.32
CA GLN A 142 14.30 -7.70 13.73
C GLN A 142 14.66 -6.49 14.59
N GLU A 143 15.40 -5.53 14.04
CA GLU A 143 15.72 -4.27 14.75
C GLU A 143 14.45 -3.47 15.03
N TRP A 144 13.48 -3.46 14.08
CA TRP A 144 12.20 -2.78 14.26
C TRP A 144 11.34 -3.46 15.31
N VAL A 145 11.30 -4.82 15.31
CA VAL A 145 10.61 -5.60 16.34
C VAL A 145 11.18 -5.31 17.74
N ASP A 146 12.53 -5.31 17.87
CA ASP A 146 13.19 -5.06 19.16
C ASP A 146 12.98 -3.62 19.65
N ARG A 147 12.85 -2.67 18.71
CA ARG A 147 12.61 -1.24 19.00
C ARG A 147 11.14 -0.96 19.31
N GLY A 148 10.21 -1.74 18.75
CA GLY A 148 8.77 -1.63 18.97
C GLY A 148 8.08 -0.52 18.18
N TRP A 149 8.69 -0.06 17.10
CA TRP A 149 8.12 0.95 16.17
C TRP A 149 8.91 1.01 14.86
#